data_77657637b2ded49c49c4d0f2764a95b2
#
_entry.id   77657637b2ded49c49c4d0f2764a95b2
#
_cell.length_a   1.000
_cell.length_b   1.000
_cell.length_c   1.000
_cell.angle_alpha   90.00
_cell.angle_beta   90.00
_cell.angle_gamma   90.00
#
_symmetry.space_group_name_H-M   'P 1'
#
loop_
_entity.id
_entity.type
_entity.pdbx_description
1 polymer ?
#
loop_
_entity_poly.entity_id
_entity_poly.type
_entity_poly.pdbx_seq_one_letter_code
_entity_poly.pdbx_strand_id
1 'polypeptide(L)'
;MSAATKTMGLRNFVMAASLLLCGCLGAPRGVDPITNFDARRYMGDWFAIMRIENSFERGLTNVSATYSIRPDGYVGVVNRGFDRAKCRWRSIEGRASFQGAPNIASLSVSFFWPFAGGYHVIALDHEHYRWAMVAGPTRGYLWILAREARLDQQTIDTLMEKARELKFPIEELVSVDHSAIDCRTEI
;
A
#
# COMPACT_ATOMS: atom_id res chain seq x y z
N MET A 1 15.56 9.91 63.73
CA MET A 1 15.11 8.82 62.85
C MET A 1 14.49 9.47 61.63
N SER A 2 15.28 9.55 60.53
CA SER A 2 14.91 10.24 59.29
C SER A 2 14.58 9.22 58.24
N ALA A 3 13.33 9.25 57.75
CA ALA A 3 12.87 8.36 56.67
C ALA A 3 13.16 9.05 55.30
N ALA A 4 14.09 8.51 54.54
CA ALA A 4 14.37 8.91 53.22
C ALA A 4 13.41 8.21 52.23
N THR A 5 12.49 8.97 51.67
CA THR A 5 11.54 8.47 50.68
C THR A 5 12.26 8.50 49.29
N LYS A 6 12.52 7.32 48.76
CA LYS A 6 13.15 7.07 47.48
C LYS A 6 12.13 7.35 46.36
N THR A 7 12.23 8.48 45.66
CA THR A 7 11.55 8.75 44.41
C THR A 7 12.29 8.02 43.26
N MET A 8 11.82 6.80 42.96
CA MET A 8 12.35 5.99 41.85
C MET A 8 11.31 5.96 40.73
N GLY A 9 11.66 6.49 39.58
CA GLY A 9 11.24 5.80 38.40
C GLY A 9 10.18 6.39 37.48
N LEU A 10 10.08 7.69 37.27
CA LEU A 10 9.24 8.21 36.17
C LEU A 10 10.02 8.40 34.84
N ARG A 11 11.35 8.38 34.88
CA ARG A 11 12.19 8.59 33.68
C ARG A 11 12.35 7.36 32.79
N ASN A 12 12.14 6.16 33.30
CA ASN A 12 12.34 4.91 32.53
C ASN A 12 11.09 4.45 31.77
N PHE A 13 9.92 5.04 32.02
CA PHE A 13 8.68 4.63 31.33
C PHE A 13 8.46 5.33 29.98
N VAL A 14 9.09 6.50 29.77
CA VAL A 14 8.94 7.28 28.51
C VAL A 14 9.79 6.71 27.37
N MET A 15 10.89 6.01 27.68
CA MET A 15 11.80 5.49 26.66
C MET A 15 11.34 4.16 26.02
N ALA A 16 10.46 3.42 26.67
CA ALA A 16 9.96 2.14 26.13
C ALA A 16 8.80 2.30 25.16
N ALA A 17 8.07 3.43 25.18
CA ALA A 17 6.93 3.69 24.29
C ALA A 17 7.34 4.14 22.89
N SER A 18 8.58 4.65 22.70
CA SER A 18 9.05 5.12 21.39
C SER A 18 9.51 4.01 20.43
N LEU A 19 9.72 2.78 20.92
CA LEU A 19 10.20 1.66 20.10
C LEU A 19 9.09 0.87 19.40
N LEU A 20 7.81 1.09 19.72
CA LEU A 20 6.68 0.35 19.16
C LEU A 20 6.06 0.97 17.90
N LEU A 21 6.45 2.19 17.51
CA LEU A 21 5.90 2.89 16.34
C LEU A 21 6.65 2.61 15.03
N CYS A 22 7.80 1.94 15.07
CA CYS A 22 8.66 1.72 13.89
C CYS A 22 8.19 0.57 12.97
N GLY A 23 7.25 -0.27 13.41
CA GLY A 23 6.81 -1.46 12.66
C GLY A 23 5.79 -1.21 11.56
N CYS A 24 5.15 -0.04 11.53
CA CYS A 24 4.04 0.24 10.60
C CYS A 24 4.48 0.94 9.29
N LEU A 25 5.72 1.38 9.18
CA LEU A 25 6.18 2.16 8.01
C LEU A 25 7.17 1.42 7.13
N GLY A 26 7.99 0.53 7.69
CA GLY A 26 9.02 -0.21 6.94
C GLY A 26 8.43 -1.32 6.07
N ALA A 27 9.19 -1.75 5.06
CA ALA A 27 8.87 -2.95 4.29
C ALA A 27 9.02 -4.22 5.15
N PRO A 28 8.32 -5.32 4.82
CA PRO A 28 8.50 -6.59 5.51
C PRO A 28 9.96 -7.05 5.46
N ARG A 29 10.44 -7.67 6.52
CA ARG A 29 11.83 -8.14 6.60
C ARG A 29 12.21 -9.00 5.40
N GLY A 30 13.31 -8.65 4.70
CA GLY A 30 13.79 -9.33 3.50
C GLY A 30 12.99 -8.99 2.23
N VAL A 31 12.22 -7.91 2.27
CA VAL A 31 11.53 -7.35 1.10
C VAL A 31 12.08 -5.94 0.88
N ASP A 32 12.83 -5.74 -0.20
CA ASP A 32 13.47 -4.48 -0.49
C ASP A 32 12.67 -3.68 -1.53
N PRO A 33 12.41 -2.39 -1.29
CA PRO A 33 11.87 -1.49 -2.30
C PRO A 33 12.84 -1.35 -3.47
N ILE A 34 12.29 -1.19 -4.68
CA ILE A 34 13.12 -0.99 -5.88
C ILE A 34 13.90 0.33 -5.79
N THR A 35 15.05 0.36 -6.44
CA THR A 35 15.88 1.54 -6.69
C THR A 35 15.67 2.06 -8.10
N ASN A 36 16.26 3.22 -8.44
CA ASN A 36 16.11 3.89 -9.75
C ASN A 36 14.64 4.20 -10.08
N PHE A 37 13.85 4.49 -9.04
CA PHE A 37 12.45 4.85 -9.16
C PHE A 37 12.31 6.29 -9.64
N ASP A 38 11.49 6.50 -10.67
CA ASP A 38 11.09 7.83 -11.14
C ASP A 38 9.64 8.09 -10.71
N ALA A 39 9.49 8.93 -9.69
CA ALA A 39 8.19 9.30 -9.16
C ALA A 39 7.28 9.96 -10.21
N ARG A 40 7.83 10.74 -11.14
CA ARG A 40 7.02 11.43 -12.16
C ARG A 40 6.38 10.44 -13.12
N ARG A 41 7.14 9.41 -13.52
CA ARG A 41 6.62 8.33 -14.38
C ARG A 41 5.58 7.46 -13.66
N TYR A 42 5.67 7.38 -12.33
CA TYR A 42 4.74 6.59 -11.52
C TYR A 42 3.40 7.29 -11.30
N MET A 43 3.30 8.61 -11.49
CA MET A 43 2.04 9.36 -11.33
C MET A 43 0.97 8.92 -12.33
N GLY A 44 -0.28 9.33 -12.04
CA GLY A 44 -1.47 8.97 -12.81
C GLY A 44 -2.18 7.75 -12.26
N ASP A 45 -2.99 7.11 -13.09
CA ASP A 45 -3.90 6.04 -12.69
C ASP A 45 -3.23 4.66 -12.72
N TRP A 46 -3.62 3.86 -11.73
CA TRP A 46 -3.25 2.45 -11.58
C TRP A 46 -4.48 1.64 -11.19
N PHE A 47 -4.71 0.53 -11.87
CA PHE A 47 -5.77 -0.43 -11.57
C PHE A 47 -5.19 -1.59 -10.75
N ALA A 48 -5.87 -1.96 -9.66
CA ALA A 48 -5.50 -3.15 -8.91
C ALA A 48 -5.93 -4.41 -9.68
N ILE A 49 -4.98 -5.21 -10.15
CA ILE A 49 -5.25 -6.45 -10.87
C ILE A 49 -5.48 -7.60 -9.89
N MET A 50 -4.59 -7.68 -8.89
CA MET A 50 -4.71 -8.64 -7.78
C MET A 50 -4.30 -7.96 -6.47
N ARG A 51 -4.82 -8.45 -5.36
CA ARG A 51 -4.42 -8.01 -4.02
C ARG A 51 -4.61 -9.13 -3.00
N ILE A 52 -3.85 -9.09 -1.90
CA ILE A 52 -4.26 -9.78 -0.67
C ILE A 52 -5.45 -9.02 -0.11
N GLU A 53 -6.51 -9.77 0.24
CA GLU A 53 -7.74 -9.16 0.71
C GLU A 53 -7.54 -8.46 2.06
N ASN A 54 -7.92 -7.22 2.13
CA ASN A 54 -7.80 -6.39 3.33
C ASN A 54 -9.15 -5.80 3.73
N SER A 55 -9.28 -5.37 5.00
CA SER A 55 -10.56 -4.93 5.57
C SER A 55 -11.14 -3.67 4.94
N PHE A 56 -10.32 -2.79 4.36
CA PHE A 56 -10.78 -1.52 3.78
C PHE A 56 -11.17 -1.64 2.30
N GLU A 57 -10.70 -2.68 1.58
CA GLU A 57 -11.04 -2.94 0.17
C GLU A 57 -11.93 -4.17 -0.03
N ARG A 58 -12.26 -4.88 1.04
CA ARG A 58 -13.08 -6.11 0.97
C ARG A 58 -14.40 -5.86 0.25
N GLY A 59 -14.69 -6.70 -0.74
CA GLY A 59 -15.91 -6.65 -1.54
C GLY A 59 -15.96 -5.50 -2.55
N LEU A 60 -14.86 -4.72 -2.70
CA LEU A 60 -14.77 -3.70 -3.75
C LEU A 60 -14.31 -4.31 -5.07
N THR A 61 -14.94 -3.88 -6.16
CA THR A 61 -14.56 -4.12 -7.55
C THR A 61 -14.07 -2.82 -8.20
N ASN A 62 -13.52 -2.89 -9.39
CA ASN A 62 -13.06 -1.71 -10.15
C ASN A 62 -12.12 -0.81 -9.29
N VAL A 63 -11.25 -1.46 -8.51
CA VAL A 63 -10.34 -0.77 -7.59
C VAL A 63 -9.22 -0.10 -8.37
N SER A 64 -9.01 1.18 -8.08
CA SER A 64 -7.94 1.99 -8.70
C SER A 64 -7.33 2.96 -7.70
N ALA A 65 -6.10 3.39 -8.00
CA ALA A 65 -5.40 4.43 -7.28
C ALA A 65 -4.90 5.49 -8.27
N THR A 66 -5.08 6.75 -7.95
CA THR A 66 -4.52 7.88 -8.70
C THR A 66 -3.47 8.58 -7.86
N TYR A 67 -2.26 8.73 -8.41
CA TYR A 67 -1.17 9.45 -7.75
C TYR A 67 -0.88 10.77 -8.47
N SER A 68 -0.59 11.83 -7.71
CA SER A 68 -0.25 13.15 -8.25
C SER A 68 0.81 13.84 -7.41
N ILE A 69 1.75 14.56 -8.05
CA ILE A 69 2.71 15.39 -7.33
C ILE A 69 1.99 16.67 -6.88
N ARG A 70 2.06 16.97 -5.59
CA ARG A 70 1.45 18.16 -5.00
C ARG A 70 2.47 19.30 -4.89
N PRO A 71 2.01 20.56 -4.91
CA PRO A 71 2.90 21.73 -4.72
C PRO A 71 3.62 21.74 -3.36
N ASP A 72 3.05 21.08 -2.35
CA ASP A 72 3.62 20.96 -0.99
C ASP A 72 4.71 19.88 -0.87
N GLY A 73 5.10 19.24 -1.98
CA GLY A 73 6.13 18.21 -2.04
C GLY A 73 5.65 16.80 -1.66
N TYR A 74 4.39 16.65 -1.28
CA TYR A 74 3.77 15.33 -1.08
C TYR A 74 3.28 14.71 -2.39
N VAL A 75 3.05 13.42 -2.37
CA VAL A 75 2.28 12.71 -3.40
C VAL A 75 0.83 12.64 -2.93
N GLY A 76 -0.08 13.20 -3.71
CA GLY A 76 -1.52 13.01 -3.51
C GLY A 76 -1.91 11.59 -3.91
N VAL A 77 -2.76 10.97 -3.12
CA VAL A 77 -3.27 9.60 -3.33
C VAL A 77 -4.78 9.63 -3.29
N VAL A 78 -5.42 9.15 -4.36
CA VAL A 78 -6.88 8.94 -4.38
C VAL A 78 -7.12 7.47 -4.68
N ASN A 79 -7.60 6.72 -3.69
CA ASN A 79 -8.06 5.34 -3.90
C ASN A 79 -9.55 5.33 -4.16
N ARG A 80 -9.97 4.51 -5.14
CA ARG A 80 -11.36 4.39 -5.55
C ARG A 80 -11.72 2.92 -5.76
N GLY A 81 -12.96 2.55 -5.45
CA GLY A 81 -13.50 1.23 -5.73
C GLY A 81 -15.02 1.24 -5.74
N PHE A 82 -15.62 0.27 -6.40
CA PHE A 82 -17.07 0.14 -6.48
C PHE A 82 -17.58 -0.90 -5.48
N ASP A 83 -18.45 -0.47 -4.59
CA ASP A 83 -19.15 -1.31 -3.60
C ASP A 83 -20.41 -1.90 -4.28
N ARG A 84 -20.33 -3.16 -4.76
CA ARG A 84 -21.43 -3.82 -5.46
C ARG A 84 -22.64 -4.00 -4.56
N ALA A 85 -22.44 -4.32 -3.29
CA ALA A 85 -23.54 -4.55 -2.35
C ALA A 85 -24.37 -3.29 -2.10
N LYS A 86 -23.75 -2.10 -2.25
CA LYS A 86 -24.42 -0.80 -2.07
C LYS A 86 -24.62 -0.06 -3.37
N CYS A 87 -24.25 -0.65 -4.50
CA CYS A 87 -24.30 -0.05 -5.83
C CYS A 87 -23.76 1.39 -5.86
N ARG A 88 -22.58 1.62 -5.30
CA ARG A 88 -21.99 2.96 -5.24
C ARG A 88 -20.46 2.94 -5.28
N TRP A 89 -19.90 3.98 -5.85
CA TRP A 89 -18.49 4.26 -5.74
C TRP A 89 -18.12 4.72 -4.32
N ARG A 90 -16.98 4.26 -3.88
CA ARG A 90 -16.28 4.74 -2.69
C ARG A 90 -14.95 5.32 -3.11
N SER A 91 -14.53 6.40 -2.49
CA SER A 91 -13.20 6.97 -2.64
C SER A 91 -12.66 7.46 -1.30
N ILE A 92 -11.35 7.47 -1.19
CA ILE A 92 -10.64 8.03 -0.07
C ILE A 92 -9.41 8.76 -0.58
N GLU A 93 -9.17 9.95 -0.05
CA GLU A 93 -8.01 10.77 -0.38
C GLU A 93 -6.99 10.72 0.74
N GLY A 94 -5.73 10.70 0.36
CA GLY A 94 -4.60 10.68 1.27
C GLY A 94 -3.39 11.40 0.69
N ARG A 95 -2.32 11.35 1.46
CA ARG A 95 -1.02 11.87 1.03
C ARG A 95 0.07 10.88 1.36
N ALA A 96 1.09 10.84 0.51
CA ALA A 96 2.27 10.05 0.74
C ALA A 96 3.53 10.94 0.74
N SER A 97 4.54 10.51 1.50
CA SER A 97 5.87 11.09 1.49
C SER A 97 6.92 10.00 1.36
N PHE A 98 8.03 10.28 0.69
CA PHE A 98 9.15 9.35 0.62
C PHE A 98 9.77 9.14 2.00
N GLN A 99 10.15 7.90 2.30
CA GLN A 99 10.82 7.50 3.55
C GLN A 99 12.35 7.52 3.40
N GLY A 100 12.87 8.33 2.53
CA GLY A 100 14.31 8.43 2.24
C GLY A 100 14.54 9.08 0.90
N ALA A 101 15.54 8.60 0.18
CA ALA A 101 15.86 9.13 -1.15
C ALA A 101 14.71 8.88 -2.14
N PRO A 102 14.30 9.88 -2.95
CA PRO A 102 13.13 9.78 -3.82
C PRO A 102 13.29 8.78 -4.97
N ASN A 103 14.51 8.30 -5.23
CA ASN A 103 14.79 7.23 -6.18
C ASN A 103 14.68 5.82 -5.57
N ILE A 104 14.29 5.71 -4.28
CA ILE A 104 13.91 4.45 -3.63
C ILE A 104 12.40 4.48 -3.46
N ALA A 105 11.70 3.47 -3.98
CA ALA A 105 10.26 3.43 -4.01
C ALA A 105 9.64 3.02 -2.66
N SER A 106 9.96 3.76 -1.61
CA SER A 106 9.51 3.54 -0.23
C SER A 106 8.82 4.80 0.28
N LEU A 107 7.51 4.72 0.53
CA LEU A 107 6.67 5.83 0.94
C LEU A 107 5.92 5.51 2.23
N SER A 108 5.58 6.55 2.96
CA SER A 108 4.60 6.56 4.06
C SER A 108 3.31 7.17 3.55
N VAL A 109 2.20 6.43 3.59
CA VAL A 109 0.88 6.87 3.11
C VAL A 109 -0.05 7.09 4.31
N SER A 110 -0.69 8.24 4.37
CA SER A 110 -1.68 8.59 5.40
C SER A 110 -3.01 9.00 4.75
N PHE A 111 -4.07 8.32 5.14
CA PHE A 111 -5.46 8.68 4.83
C PHE A 111 -6.14 9.36 6.02
N PHE A 112 -5.69 9.11 7.23
CA PHE A 112 -6.24 9.67 8.48
C PHE A 112 -5.07 10.02 9.41
N TRP A 113 -4.70 11.28 9.43
CA TRP A 113 -3.65 11.74 10.36
C TRP A 113 -4.08 11.52 11.83
N PRO A 114 -3.19 11.02 12.73
CA PRO A 114 -1.73 10.82 12.56
C PRO A 114 -1.33 9.44 12.02
N PHE A 115 -2.27 8.60 11.62
CA PHE A 115 -1.97 7.23 11.20
C PHE A 115 -1.40 7.19 9.78
N ALA A 116 -0.37 6.38 9.60
CA ALA A 116 0.26 6.14 8.31
C ALA A 116 0.70 4.69 8.18
N GLY A 117 0.74 4.19 6.96
CA GLY A 117 1.22 2.86 6.60
C GLY A 117 2.35 2.91 5.57
N GLY A 118 3.22 1.89 5.58
CA GLY A 118 4.24 1.73 4.56
C GLY A 118 3.64 1.35 3.20
N TYR A 119 4.24 1.88 2.14
CA TYR A 119 3.94 1.59 0.75
C TYR A 119 5.25 1.43 -0.01
N HIS A 120 5.55 0.23 -0.45
CA HIS A 120 6.84 -0.12 -1.00
C HIS A 120 6.66 -0.78 -2.36
N VAL A 121 7.09 -0.11 -3.44
CA VAL A 121 7.13 -0.76 -4.75
C VAL A 121 8.31 -1.73 -4.75
N ILE A 122 8.03 -3.03 -4.89
CA ILE A 122 9.01 -4.11 -4.77
C ILE A 122 9.31 -4.81 -6.11
N ALA A 123 8.52 -4.51 -7.13
CA ALA A 123 8.80 -4.82 -8.53
C ALA A 123 8.09 -3.80 -9.42
N LEU A 124 8.67 -3.51 -10.58
CA LEU A 124 8.17 -2.50 -11.51
C LEU A 124 8.63 -2.84 -12.93
N ASP A 125 7.80 -2.58 -13.92
CA ASP A 125 8.22 -2.45 -15.31
C ASP A 125 9.04 -1.16 -15.47
N HIS A 126 10.35 -1.25 -15.27
CA HIS A 126 11.24 -0.08 -15.30
C HIS A 126 11.29 0.60 -16.67
N GLU A 127 11.05 -0.15 -17.75
CA GLU A 127 11.11 0.39 -19.10
C GLU A 127 9.88 1.23 -19.44
N HIS A 128 8.67 0.72 -19.15
CA HIS A 128 7.43 1.35 -19.60
C HIS A 128 6.49 1.78 -18.47
N TYR A 129 6.74 1.36 -17.23
CA TYR A 129 5.88 1.65 -16.06
C TYR A 129 4.44 1.14 -16.24
N ARG A 130 4.25 -0.01 -16.91
CA ARG A 130 2.92 -0.57 -17.19
C ARG A 130 2.33 -1.35 -16.02
N TRP A 131 3.19 -1.95 -15.19
CA TRP A 131 2.79 -2.72 -14.01
C TRP A 131 3.74 -2.48 -12.83
N ALA A 132 3.23 -2.68 -11.62
CA ALA A 132 3.97 -2.61 -10.38
C ALA A 132 3.47 -3.65 -9.38
N MET A 133 4.36 -4.16 -8.53
CA MET A 133 4.02 -4.93 -7.34
C MET A 133 4.34 -4.09 -6.11
N VAL A 134 3.37 -3.96 -5.22
CA VAL A 134 3.45 -3.09 -4.05
C VAL A 134 3.21 -3.89 -2.78
N ALA A 135 4.10 -3.75 -1.81
CA ALA A 135 3.95 -4.30 -0.48
C ALA A 135 3.56 -3.22 0.54
N GLY A 136 2.75 -3.57 1.49
CA GLY A 136 2.54 -2.78 2.71
C GLY A 136 3.60 -3.08 3.79
N PRO A 137 3.35 -2.67 5.04
CA PRO A 137 4.33 -2.86 6.13
C PRO A 137 4.48 -4.31 6.59
N THR A 138 3.56 -5.18 6.21
CA THR A 138 3.59 -6.62 6.51
C THR A 138 3.24 -7.44 5.27
N ARG A 139 3.52 -8.74 5.29
CA ARG A 139 3.16 -9.65 4.19
C ARG A 139 1.65 -9.88 4.03
N GLY A 140 0.82 -9.40 4.93
CA GLY A 140 -0.64 -9.36 4.76
C GLY A 140 -1.13 -8.27 3.80
N TYR A 141 -0.23 -7.50 3.19
CA TYR A 141 -0.58 -6.46 2.22
C TYR A 141 0.29 -6.57 0.98
N LEU A 142 -0.32 -6.91 -0.13
CA LEU A 142 0.30 -6.99 -1.45
C LEU A 142 -0.72 -6.58 -2.52
N TRP A 143 -0.27 -5.79 -3.48
CA TRP A 143 -1.04 -5.42 -4.67
C TRP A 143 -0.21 -5.66 -5.92
N ILE A 144 -0.82 -6.19 -6.96
CA ILE A 144 -0.36 -6.14 -8.34
C ILE A 144 -1.18 -5.07 -9.04
N LEU A 145 -0.52 -4.03 -9.49
CA LEU A 145 -1.12 -2.87 -10.13
C LEU A 145 -0.73 -2.84 -11.61
N ALA A 146 -1.62 -2.32 -12.47
CA ALA A 146 -1.32 -2.07 -13.87
C ALA A 146 -1.92 -0.75 -14.35
N ARG A 147 -1.39 -0.20 -15.47
CA ARG A 147 -1.95 1.00 -16.12
C ARG A 147 -3.26 0.74 -16.83
N GLU A 148 -3.56 -0.50 -17.11
CA GLU A 148 -4.83 -0.94 -17.68
C GLU A 148 -5.56 -1.87 -16.70
N ALA A 149 -6.88 -1.98 -16.83
CA ALA A 149 -7.69 -2.86 -16.01
C ALA A 149 -7.47 -4.37 -16.31
N ARG A 150 -6.44 -4.68 -17.06
CA ARG A 150 -6.00 -6.03 -17.42
C ARG A 150 -4.49 -6.10 -17.47
N LEU A 151 -3.97 -7.28 -17.19
CA LEU A 151 -2.55 -7.60 -17.32
C LEU A 151 -2.46 -8.98 -17.98
N ASP A 152 -1.45 -9.20 -18.82
CA ASP A 152 -1.26 -10.49 -19.47
C ASP A 152 -0.89 -11.57 -18.43
N GLN A 153 -1.31 -12.81 -18.72
CA GLN A 153 -1.15 -13.93 -17.78
C GLN A 153 0.31 -14.23 -17.48
N GLN A 154 1.20 -14.11 -18.47
CA GLN A 154 2.63 -14.38 -18.28
C GLN A 154 3.26 -13.40 -17.26
N THR A 155 2.89 -12.13 -17.34
CA THR A 155 3.33 -11.12 -16.35
C THR A 155 2.74 -11.43 -14.97
N ILE A 156 1.46 -11.80 -14.88
CA ILE A 156 0.83 -12.21 -13.62
C ILE A 156 1.59 -13.38 -13.00
N ASP A 157 1.86 -14.44 -13.77
CA ASP A 157 2.55 -15.64 -13.29
C ASP A 157 3.97 -15.31 -12.79
N THR A 158 4.68 -14.45 -13.50
CA THR A 158 6.01 -13.97 -13.08
C THR A 158 5.96 -13.22 -11.76
N LEU A 159 4.97 -12.34 -11.59
CA LEU A 159 4.80 -11.57 -10.36
C LEU A 159 4.34 -12.45 -9.19
N MET A 160 3.51 -13.44 -9.44
CA MET A 160 3.09 -14.41 -8.42
C MET A 160 4.28 -15.28 -7.96
N GLU A 161 5.17 -15.70 -8.88
CA GLU A 161 6.38 -16.43 -8.49
C GLU A 161 7.29 -15.55 -7.62
N LYS A 162 7.50 -14.30 -8.01
CA LYS A 162 8.25 -13.34 -7.19
C LYS A 162 7.61 -13.14 -5.81
N ALA A 163 6.29 -13.04 -5.72
CA ALA A 163 5.59 -12.94 -4.45
C ALA A 163 5.82 -14.17 -3.56
N ARG A 164 5.82 -15.38 -4.17
CA ARG A 164 6.12 -16.65 -3.47
C ARG A 164 7.56 -16.68 -2.94
N GLU A 165 8.55 -16.29 -3.75
CA GLU A 165 9.96 -16.19 -3.34
C GLU A 165 10.13 -15.24 -2.15
N LEU A 166 9.41 -14.12 -2.13
CA LEU A 166 9.40 -13.15 -1.06
C LEU A 166 8.51 -13.57 0.13
N LYS A 167 7.95 -14.80 0.10
CA LYS A 167 7.14 -15.41 1.16
C LYS A 167 5.85 -14.66 1.48
N PHE A 168 5.21 -14.07 0.48
CA PHE A 168 3.84 -13.59 0.61
C PHE A 168 2.87 -14.79 0.54
N PRO A 169 1.73 -14.74 1.27
CA PRO A 169 0.68 -15.77 1.21
C PRO A 169 -0.08 -15.64 -0.10
N ILE A 170 0.45 -16.25 -1.18
CA ILE A 170 -0.11 -16.12 -2.53
C ILE A 170 -1.49 -16.76 -2.66
N GLU A 171 -1.84 -17.68 -1.78
CA GLU A 171 -3.16 -18.30 -1.65
C GLU A 171 -4.24 -17.32 -1.17
N GLU A 172 -3.84 -16.19 -0.58
CA GLU A 172 -4.73 -15.11 -0.16
C GLU A 172 -4.91 -14.03 -1.23
N LEU A 173 -4.19 -14.15 -2.38
CA LEU A 173 -4.34 -13.20 -3.49
C LEU A 173 -5.67 -13.42 -4.20
N VAL A 174 -6.45 -12.38 -4.29
CA VAL A 174 -7.70 -12.34 -5.04
C VAL A 174 -7.59 -11.44 -6.26
N SER A 175 -8.17 -11.87 -7.38
CA SER A 175 -8.31 -11.02 -8.56
C SER A 175 -9.36 -9.94 -8.32
N VAL A 176 -9.09 -8.74 -8.79
CA VAL A 176 -10.03 -7.62 -8.76
C VAL A 176 -10.86 -7.63 -10.03
N ASP A 177 -12.17 -7.70 -9.87
CA ASP A 177 -13.09 -7.64 -10.99
C ASP A 177 -13.22 -6.21 -11.53
N HIS A 178 -12.94 -6.03 -12.82
CA HIS A 178 -13.07 -4.78 -13.57
C HIS A 178 -14.16 -4.84 -14.64
N SER A 179 -15.12 -5.76 -14.50
CA SER A 179 -16.26 -5.85 -15.41
C SER A 179 -17.16 -4.61 -15.36
N ALA A 180 -18.00 -4.48 -16.37
CA ALA A 180 -19.00 -3.41 -16.40
C ALA A 180 -19.90 -3.45 -15.16
N ILE A 181 -20.17 -2.28 -14.62
CA ILE A 181 -21.03 -2.10 -13.45
C ILE A 181 -22.49 -2.20 -13.90
N ASP A 182 -23.19 -3.22 -13.41
CA ASP A 182 -24.63 -3.33 -13.55
C ASP A 182 -25.27 -3.50 -12.17
N CYS A 183 -26.10 -2.52 -11.80
CA CYS A 183 -26.81 -2.49 -10.52
C CYS A 183 -28.27 -2.93 -10.62
N ARG A 184 -28.69 -3.45 -11.78
CA ARG A 184 -30.10 -3.83 -12.01
C ARG A 184 -30.45 -5.24 -11.58
N THR A 185 -29.49 -6.02 -11.14
CA THR A 185 -29.68 -7.41 -10.79
C THR A 185 -29.48 -7.63 -9.30
N GLU A 186 -30.50 -7.32 -8.51
CA GLU A 186 -30.84 -8.02 -7.25
C GLU A 186 -32.08 -7.38 -6.67
N ILE A 187 -33.25 -7.73 -7.23
CA ILE A 187 -34.56 -7.60 -6.58
C ILE A 187 -35.11 -9.00 -6.38
#